data_7e019d4a2db2fffb1c24e243e3fe4495
#
_entry.id   7e019d4a2db2fffb1c24e243e3fe4495
#
_cell.length_a   1.000
_cell.length_b   1.000
_cell.length_c   1.000
_cell.angle_alpha   90.00
_cell.angle_beta   90.00
_cell.angle_gamma   90.00
#
_symmetry.space_group_name_H-M   'P 1'
#
loop_
_entity.id
_entity.type
_entity.pdbx_description
1 polymer ?
#
loop_
_entity_poly.entity_id
_entity_poly.type
_entity_poly.pdbx_seq_one_letter_code
_entity_poly.pdbx_strand_id
1 'polypeptide(L)'
;NQLRGSLSPTAALKTDFNSSSLHTGKILVTAKEINFSYHSNSINNDIQENSISKQQLWQAPVSFQLKSGDRLRIEGANGSGKTTLLKLITGQLQPQEGTLTRTDFSYVYLNQEYSIIDDRNSILEQTYAFNSRNLPEHEIKIILNRYLFPASEWDKSCRKLSGGEKMRLAFCCLMISNN
;
A
#
# COMPACT_ATOMS: atom_id res chain seq x y z
N ASN A 1 33.83 -4.72 -28.61
CA ASN A 1 33.43 -5.82 -27.75
C ASN A 1 32.03 -5.50 -27.18
N GLN A 2 31.03 -6.07 -27.85
CA GLN A 2 29.63 -5.94 -27.48
C GLN A 2 29.30 -7.10 -26.53
N LEU A 3 29.00 -6.79 -25.26
CA LEU A 3 28.29 -7.68 -24.37
C LEU A 3 26.78 -7.45 -24.56
N ARG A 4 26.18 -8.20 -25.47
CA ARG A 4 24.73 -8.38 -25.52
C ARG A 4 24.36 -9.44 -24.48
N GLY A 5 24.02 -9.01 -23.28
CA GLY A 5 23.29 -9.85 -22.32
C GLY A 5 21.90 -10.15 -22.88
N SER A 6 21.59 -11.42 -23.10
CA SER A 6 20.24 -11.88 -23.43
C SER A 6 19.34 -11.63 -22.22
N LEU A 7 18.47 -10.62 -22.31
CA LEU A 7 17.38 -10.45 -21.36
C LEU A 7 16.40 -11.62 -21.56
N SER A 8 16.33 -12.52 -20.59
CA SER A 8 15.26 -13.51 -20.52
C SER A 8 13.92 -12.78 -20.46
N PRO A 9 12.87 -13.25 -21.15
CA PRO A 9 11.57 -12.59 -21.12
C PRO A 9 11.05 -12.58 -19.68
N THR A 10 10.86 -11.39 -19.15
CA THR A 10 10.27 -11.19 -17.83
C THR A 10 8.85 -11.75 -17.87
N ALA A 11 8.61 -12.85 -17.15
CA ALA A 11 7.26 -13.40 -17.05
C ALA A 11 6.34 -12.33 -16.45
N ALA A 12 5.34 -11.93 -17.22
CA ALA A 12 4.36 -10.96 -16.77
C ALA A 12 3.50 -11.59 -15.68
N LEU A 13 3.54 -11.03 -14.47
CA LEU A 13 2.64 -11.38 -13.38
C LEU A 13 1.21 -10.98 -13.77
N LYS A 14 0.36 -12.00 -14.03
CA LYS A 14 -1.09 -11.78 -14.17
C LYS A 14 -1.69 -11.78 -12.76
N THR A 15 -2.03 -10.61 -12.26
CA THR A 15 -2.74 -10.43 -10.99
C THR A 15 -4.22 -10.25 -11.29
N ASP A 16 -5.00 -11.33 -11.22
CA ASP A 16 -6.45 -11.26 -11.27
C ASP A 16 -6.97 -11.07 -9.85
N PHE A 17 -7.06 -9.82 -9.41
CA PHE A 17 -7.82 -9.49 -8.21
C PHE A 17 -9.30 -9.54 -8.59
N ASN A 18 -10.01 -10.53 -8.12
CA ASN A 18 -11.47 -10.51 -8.15
C ASN A 18 -11.92 -9.41 -7.18
N SER A 19 -12.11 -8.21 -7.71
CA SER A 19 -12.73 -7.11 -6.99
C SER A 19 -14.18 -7.48 -6.71
N SER A 20 -14.43 -8.11 -5.58
CA SER A 20 -15.75 -8.36 -5.08
C SER A 20 -16.52 -7.04 -5.01
N SER A 21 -17.55 -6.90 -5.81
CA SER A 21 -18.70 -5.99 -5.67
C SER A 21 -18.54 -4.49 -5.88
N LEU A 22 -17.38 -3.92 -6.11
CA LEU A 22 -17.28 -2.50 -6.44
C LEU A 22 -17.48 -2.31 -7.96
N HIS A 23 -18.62 -1.78 -8.36
CA HIS A 23 -18.85 -1.40 -9.76
C HIS A 23 -17.76 -0.44 -10.23
N THR A 24 -17.17 -0.72 -11.41
CA THR A 24 -16.19 0.17 -12.04
C THR A 24 -16.76 1.58 -12.16
N GLY A 25 -15.99 2.57 -11.74
CA GLY A 25 -16.42 3.98 -11.75
C GLY A 25 -17.17 4.46 -10.50
N LYS A 26 -17.44 3.58 -9.50
CA LYS A 26 -17.98 4.03 -8.20
C LYS A 26 -16.98 4.99 -7.56
N ILE A 27 -17.46 6.16 -7.12
CA ILE A 27 -16.63 7.13 -6.41
C ILE A 27 -16.32 6.56 -5.01
N LEU A 28 -15.03 6.44 -4.70
CA LEU A 28 -14.54 5.94 -3.42
C LEU A 28 -14.18 7.09 -2.47
N VAL A 29 -13.50 8.12 -3.00
CA VAL A 29 -13.08 9.29 -2.24
C VAL A 29 -13.29 10.54 -3.07
N THR A 30 -13.82 11.58 -2.44
CA THR A 30 -13.87 12.94 -2.98
C THR A 30 -13.21 13.89 -2.01
N ALA A 31 -12.19 14.58 -2.44
CA ALA A 31 -11.49 15.63 -1.70
C ALA A 31 -11.73 16.97 -2.38
N LYS A 32 -12.14 17.97 -1.62
CA LYS A 32 -12.39 19.34 -2.07
C LYS A 32 -11.60 20.29 -1.20
N GLU A 33 -10.60 20.94 -1.79
CA GLU A 33 -9.76 21.97 -1.17
C GLU A 33 -9.19 21.56 0.20
N ILE A 34 -8.79 20.30 0.33
CA ILE A 34 -8.23 19.78 1.58
C ILE A 34 -6.83 20.30 1.82
N ASN A 35 -6.54 20.63 3.08
CA ASN A 35 -5.19 20.87 3.57
C ASN A 35 -5.01 20.25 4.96
N PHE A 36 -3.76 20.13 5.38
CA PHE A 36 -3.38 19.53 6.64
C PHE A 36 -2.17 20.28 7.24
N SER A 37 -2.10 20.38 8.56
CA SER A 37 -0.93 20.90 9.27
C SER A 37 -0.63 20.00 10.46
N TYR A 38 0.66 19.77 10.71
CA TYR A 38 1.10 19.15 11.94
C TYR A 38 1.26 20.24 13.00
N HIS A 39 0.71 20.02 14.19
CA HIS A 39 0.98 20.91 15.32
C HIS A 39 2.41 20.61 15.78
N SER A 40 3.35 21.51 15.55
CA SER A 40 4.64 21.48 16.22
C SER A 40 4.47 22.09 17.60
N ASN A 41 4.45 21.27 18.65
CA ASN A 41 4.66 21.75 20.02
C ASN A 41 6.13 22.15 20.16
N SER A 42 6.49 23.31 19.65
CA SER A 42 7.78 23.94 20.00
C SER A 42 7.60 24.55 21.39
N ILE A 43 8.05 23.82 22.41
CA ILE A 43 8.23 24.39 23.76
C ILE A 43 9.50 25.27 23.67
N ASN A 44 9.35 26.49 23.21
CA ASN A 44 10.35 27.52 23.42
C ASN A 44 9.98 28.24 24.71
N ASN A 45 10.79 28.02 25.75
CA ASN A 45 10.71 28.64 27.06
C ASN A 45 11.14 30.12 27.03
N ASP A 46 10.69 30.92 26.08
CA ASP A 46 10.90 32.34 26.10
C ASP A 46 9.59 33.08 25.78
N ILE A 47 9.26 33.90 26.73
CA ILE A 47 8.12 34.75 26.97
C ILE A 47 7.60 35.46 25.71
N GLN A 48 6.26 35.41 25.55
CA GLN A 48 5.37 36.28 24.77
C GLN A 48 5.09 35.90 23.30
N GLU A 49 3.79 35.80 23.10
CA GLU A 49 2.99 35.60 21.89
C GLU A 49 2.81 34.18 21.39
N ASN A 50 1.64 33.62 21.73
CA ASN A 50 1.04 32.42 21.17
C ASN A 50 0.72 32.60 19.67
N SER A 51 1.72 32.76 18.85
CA SER A 51 1.59 32.56 17.40
C SER A 51 1.85 31.11 17.09
N ILE A 52 0.84 30.25 17.26
CA ILE A 52 0.86 28.90 16.69
C ILE A 52 0.85 29.09 15.17
N SER A 53 2.01 29.18 14.55
CA SER A 53 2.09 29.19 13.10
C SER A 53 1.65 27.82 12.58
N LYS A 54 0.38 27.71 12.19
CA LYS A 54 -0.13 26.56 11.46
C LYS A 54 0.55 26.52 10.10
N GLN A 55 1.69 25.86 10.01
CA GLN A 55 2.31 25.67 8.71
C GLN A 55 1.52 24.61 7.96
N GLN A 56 0.78 25.05 6.94
CA GLN A 56 0.07 24.15 6.05
C GLN A 56 1.06 23.21 5.32
N LEU A 57 0.68 21.97 5.18
CA LEU A 57 1.52 20.94 4.55
C LEU A 57 1.67 21.20 3.05
N TRP A 58 0.59 21.65 2.41
CA TRP A 58 0.58 21.98 0.99
C TRP A 58 0.38 23.49 0.79
N GLN A 59 1.18 24.07 -0.11
CA GLN A 59 1.08 25.50 -0.44
C GLN A 59 -0.27 25.86 -1.07
N ALA A 60 -0.86 24.93 -1.80
CA ALA A 60 -2.20 25.06 -2.36
C ALA A 60 -3.07 23.88 -1.89
N PRO A 61 -4.36 24.13 -1.56
CA PRO A 61 -5.28 23.06 -1.22
C PRO A 61 -5.41 22.03 -2.32
N VAL A 62 -5.60 20.76 -1.96
CA VAL A 62 -5.65 19.62 -2.87
C VAL A 62 -7.09 19.22 -3.12
N SER A 63 -7.47 19.07 -4.39
CA SER A 63 -8.78 18.58 -4.80
C SER A 63 -8.62 17.43 -5.78
N PHE A 64 -9.31 16.30 -5.52
CA PHE A 64 -9.32 15.14 -6.41
C PHE A 64 -10.53 14.26 -6.16
N GLN A 65 -10.76 13.33 -7.07
CA GLN A 65 -11.72 12.26 -6.94
C GLN A 65 -11.05 10.93 -7.29
N LEU A 66 -11.25 9.91 -6.45
CA LEU A 66 -10.79 8.55 -6.66
C LEU A 66 -11.98 7.64 -6.89
N LYS A 67 -11.95 6.88 -7.98
CA LYS A 67 -12.99 5.91 -8.37
C LYS A 67 -12.48 4.49 -8.33
N SER A 68 -13.40 3.56 -8.23
CA SER A 68 -13.08 2.12 -8.39
C SER A 68 -12.50 1.85 -9.77
N GLY A 69 -11.35 1.19 -9.81
CA GLY A 69 -10.57 0.92 -11.01
C GLY A 69 -9.51 1.96 -11.34
N ASP A 70 -9.48 3.11 -10.68
CA ASP A 70 -8.45 4.13 -10.89
C ASP A 70 -7.07 3.64 -10.40
N ARG A 71 -6.04 4.11 -11.08
CA ARG A 71 -4.64 3.96 -10.68
C ARG A 71 -4.07 5.34 -10.39
N LEU A 72 -3.92 5.64 -9.10
CA LEU A 72 -3.38 6.92 -8.64
C LEU A 72 -1.88 6.79 -8.35
N ARG A 73 -1.07 7.66 -8.93
CA ARG A 73 0.34 7.85 -8.58
C ARG A 73 0.51 9.16 -7.82
N ILE A 74 1.11 9.11 -6.64
CA ILE A 74 1.41 10.29 -5.82
C ILE A 74 2.92 10.53 -5.90
N GLU A 75 3.33 11.68 -6.43
CA GLU A 75 4.72 12.07 -6.61
C GLU A 75 5.06 13.30 -5.76
N GLY A 76 6.32 13.46 -5.42
CA GLY A 76 6.84 14.61 -4.70
C GLY A 76 8.11 14.27 -3.91
N ALA A 77 8.82 15.30 -3.46
CA ALA A 77 10.02 15.18 -2.64
C ALA A 77 9.72 14.50 -1.28
N ASN A 78 10.76 14.11 -0.56
CA ASN A 78 10.60 13.64 0.82
C ASN A 78 10.04 14.78 1.69
N GLY A 79 9.08 14.45 2.56
CA GLY A 79 8.39 15.45 3.37
C GLY A 79 7.24 16.20 2.68
N SER A 80 6.97 15.97 1.38
CA SER A 80 5.90 16.67 0.65
C SER A 80 4.46 16.27 1.04
N GLY A 81 4.29 15.40 2.04
CA GLY A 81 2.97 15.02 2.54
C GLY A 81 2.32 13.81 1.85
N LYS A 82 3.06 13.03 1.03
CA LYS A 82 2.53 11.81 0.36
C LYS A 82 1.89 10.84 1.34
N THR A 83 2.57 10.51 2.42
CA THR A 83 2.08 9.60 3.46
C THR A 83 0.87 10.20 4.19
N THR A 84 0.86 11.51 4.41
CA THR A 84 -0.30 12.20 5.02
C THR A 84 -1.51 12.12 4.12
N LEU A 85 -1.33 12.34 2.81
CA LEU A 85 -2.42 12.20 1.84
C LEU A 85 -2.98 10.77 1.82
N LEU A 86 -2.12 9.73 1.86
CA LEU A 86 -2.57 8.34 1.97
C LEU A 86 -3.36 8.09 3.25
N LYS A 87 -2.91 8.62 4.40
CA LYS A 87 -3.64 8.51 5.67
C LYS A 87 -5.00 9.22 5.65
N LEU A 88 -5.12 10.35 4.94
CA LEU A 88 -6.41 11.01 4.70
C LEU A 88 -7.31 10.15 3.80
N ILE A 89 -6.80 9.62 2.70
CA ILE A 89 -7.54 8.73 1.79
C ILE A 89 -8.03 7.47 2.52
N THR A 90 -7.21 6.88 3.38
CA THR A 90 -7.56 5.68 4.16
C THR A 90 -8.40 5.98 5.40
N GLY A 91 -8.63 7.27 5.74
CA GLY A 91 -9.42 7.71 6.89
C GLY A 91 -8.70 7.59 8.24
N GLN A 92 -7.39 7.36 8.24
CA GLN A 92 -6.58 7.39 9.46
C GLN A 92 -6.37 8.82 9.98
N LEU A 93 -6.51 9.81 9.11
CA LEU A 93 -6.48 11.23 9.44
C LEU A 93 -7.72 11.92 8.84
N GLN A 94 -8.09 13.06 9.43
CA GLN A 94 -9.11 13.97 8.91
C GLN A 94 -8.43 15.24 8.40
N PRO A 95 -8.89 15.86 7.29
CA PRO A 95 -8.36 17.11 6.83
C PRO A 95 -8.71 18.22 7.85
N GLN A 96 -7.85 19.20 8.01
CA GLN A 96 -8.10 20.35 8.87
C GLN A 96 -8.81 21.48 8.11
N GLU A 97 -8.66 21.48 6.80
CA GLU A 97 -9.33 22.41 5.90
C GLU A 97 -9.93 21.63 4.73
N GLY A 98 -10.98 22.17 4.13
CA GLY A 98 -11.71 21.54 3.05
C GLY A 98 -12.60 20.38 3.49
N THR A 99 -13.05 19.58 2.54
CA THR A 99 -13.95 18.47 2.79
C THR A 99 -13.42 17.19 2.14
N LEU A 100 -13.39 16.10 2.90
CA LEU A 100 -13.05 14.76 2.39
C LEU A 100 -14.19 13.80 2.69
N THR A 101 -14.81 13.31 1.64
CA THR A 101 -15.90 12.33 1.72
C THR A 101 -15.39 10.98 1.26
N ARG A 102 -15.66 9.92 2.02
CA ARG A 102 -15.33 8.53 1.71
C ARG A 102 -16.58 7.68 1.69
N THR A 103 -16.65 6.76 0.75
CA THR A 103 -17.57 5.61 0.85
C THR A 103 -16.90 4.53 1.72
N ASP A 104 -17.69 3.60 2.20
CA ASP A 104 -17.14 2.41 2.87
C ASP A 104 -16.48 1.50 1.84
N PHE A 105 -15.18 1.20 2.04
CA PHE A 105 -14.39 0.26 1.24
C PHE A 105 -13.23 -0.31 2.06
N SER A 106 -12.92 -1.56 1.82
CA SER A 106 -11.74 -2.21 2.38
C SER A 106 -10.50 -1.80 1.61
N TYR A 107 -9.38 -1.65 2.29
CA TYR A 107 -8.09 -1.37 1.66
C TYR A 107 -6.98 -2.18 2.32
N VAL A 108 -5.91 -2.39 1.57
CA VAL A 108 -4.67 -2.95 2.10
C VAL A 108 -3.56 -1.93 1.90
N TYR A 109 -2.82 -1.68 2.97
CA TYR A 109 -1.66 -0.79 2.94
C TYR A 109 -0.38 -1.61 2.99
N LEU A 110 0.39 -1.56 1.91
CA LEU A 110 1.72 -2.13 1.84
C LEU A 110 2.74 -1.02 2.06
N ASN A 111 3.42 -1.04 3.21
CA ASN A 111 4.53 -0.13 3.46
C ASN A 111 5.82 -0.62 2.78
N GLN A 112 6.86 0.21 2.77
CA GLN A 112 8.16 -0.12 2.17
C GLN A 112 8.86 -1.29 2.87
N GLU A 113 8.53 -1.56 4.13
CA GLU A 113 9.12 -2.62 4.95
C GLU A 113 8.36 -3.95 4.80
N TYR A 114 7.25 -3.95 4.04
CA TYR A 114 6.37 -5.13 3.89
C TYR A 114 5.98 -5.76 5.23
N SER A 115 5.56 -4.95 6.19
CA SER A 115 5.25 -5.36 7.57
C SER A 115 4.18 -6.45 7.70
N ILE A 116 3.45 -6.76 6.62
CA ILE A 116 2.54 -7.91 6.57
C ILE A 116 3.27 -9.25 6.48
N ILE A 117 4.58 -9.24 6.14
CA ILE A 117 5.41 -10.44 6.05
C ILE A 117 6.13 -10.64 7.38
N ASP A 118 5.90 -11.79 8.02
CA ASP A 118 6.64 -12.20 9.21
C ASP A 118 7.95 -12.89 8.79
N ASP A 119 9.07 -12.26 9.11
CA ASP A 119 10.41 -12.77 8.78
C ASP A 119 10.73 -14.14 9.41
N ARG A 120 9.97 -14.56 10.44
CA ARG A 120 10.14 -15.85 11.13
C ARG A 120 9.55 -17.01 10.33
N ASN A 121 8.52 -16.74 9.52
CA ASN A 121 7.84 -17.76 8.74
C ASN A 121 8.66 -18.17 7.52
N SER A 122 8.42 -19.39 7.04
CA SER A 122 8.73 -19.77 5.67
C SER A 122 7.72 -19.14 4.70
N ILE A 123 8.04 -19.18 3.38
CA ILE A 123 7.13 -18.69 2.35
C ILE A 123 5.77 -19.39 2.45
N LEU A 124 5.76 -20.71 2.63
CA LEU A 124 4.53 -21.49 2.72
C LEU A 124 3.74 -21.18 3.99
N GLU A 125 4.39 -21.13 5.15
CA GLU A 125 3.76 -20.76 6.42
C GLU A 125 3.15 -19.35 6.37
N GLN A 126 3.85 -18.40 5.75
CA GLN A 126 3.35 -17.05 5.57
C GLN A 126 2.04 -17.03 4.76
N THR A 127 1.95 -17.83 3.69
CA THR A 127 0.73 -17.91 2.90
C THR A 127 -0.41 -18.59 3.66
N TYR A 128 -0.13 -19.61 4.47
CA TYR A 128 -1.14 -20.23 5.34
C TYR A 128 -1.68 -19.26 6.39
N ALA A 129 -0.85 -18.40 6.96
CA ALA A 129 -1.28 -17.38 7.91
C ALA A 129 -2.31 -16.39 7.30
N PHE A 130 -2.34 -16.24 5.97
CA PHE A 130 -3.29 -15.40 5.24
C PHE A 130 -4.46 -16.18 4.62
N ASN A 131 -4.55 -17.49 4.85
CA ASN A 131 -5.60 -18.32 4.26
C ASN A 131 -6.93 -18.23 5.01
N SER A 132 -7.53 -17.05 5.05
CA SER A 132 -8.84 -16.83 5.68
C SER A 132 -10.00 -17.51 4.93
N ARG A 133 -9.80 -17.87 3.65
CA ARG A 133 -10.78 -18.54 2.80
C ARG A 133 -10.76 -20.06 2.93
N ASN A 134 -9.87 -20.63 3.72
CA ASN A 134 -9.66 -22.08 3.83
C ASN A 134 -9.41 -22.74 2.48
N LEU A 135 -8.63 -22.08 1.61
CA LEU A 135 -8.22 -22.66 0.34
C LEU A 135 -7.46 -23.97 0.59
N PRO A 136 -7.71 -25.01 -0.18
CA PRO A 136 -6.95 -26.26 -0.07
C PRO A 136 -5.49 -26.02 -0.47
N GLU A 137 -4.60 -26.82 0.08
CA GLU A 137 -3.13 -26.66 -0.10
C GLU A 137 -2.70 -26.57 -1.56
N HIS A 138 -3.31 -27.36 -2.44
CA HIS A 138 -2.95 -27.37 -3.86
C HIS A 138 -3.25 -26.02 -4.55
N GLU A 139 -4.31 -25.31 -4.15
CA GLU A 139 -4.63 -23.97 -4.69
C GLU A 139 -3.60 -22.94 -4.22
N ILE A 140 -3.20 -22.98 -2.94
CA ILE A 140 -2.14 -22.11 -2.41
C ILE A 140 -0.84 -22.35 -3.19
N LYS A 141 -0.47 -23.59 -3.44
CA LYS A 141 0.71 -23.96 -4.21
C LYS A 141 0.64 -23.47 -5.66
N ILE A 142 -0.52 -23.51 -6.29
CA ILE A 142 -0.75 -22.93 -7.63
C ILE A 142 -0.54 -21.43 -7.59
N ILE A 143 -1.08 -20.73 -6.60
CA ILE A 143 -0.92 -19.28 -6.44
C ILE A 143 0.56 -18.94 -6.23
N LEU A 144 1.26 -19.63 -5.32
CA LEU A 144 2.69 -19.44 -5.08
C LEU A 144 3.52 -19.57 -6.39
N ASN A 145 3.27 -20.61 -7.18
CA ASN A 145 3.94 -20.79 -8.45
C ASN A 145 3.66 -19.63 -9.44
N ARG A 146 2.42 -19.13 -9.50
CA ARG A 146 2.05 -17.94 -10.32
C ARG A 146 2.84 -16.70 -9.90
N TYR A 147 3.14 -16.57 -8.61
CA TYR A 147 3.95 -15.48 -8.06
C TYR A 147 5.46 -15.76 -8.07
N LEU A 148 5.89 -16.74 -8.86
CA LEU A 148 7.27 -17.12 -9.07
C LEU A 148 7.98 -17.61 -7.79
N PHE A 149 7.25 -18.38 -6.97
CA PHE A 149 7.81 -19.15 -5.87
C PHE A 149 7.68 -20.65 -6.19
N PRO A 150 8.73 -21.27 -6.78
CA PRO A 150 8.72 -22.70 -7.08
C PRO A 150 8.76 -23.54 -5.79
N ALA A 151 8.39 -24.81 -5.90
CA ALA A 151 8.32 -25.72 -4.76
C ALA A 151 9.64 -25.81 -3.95
N SER A 152 10.78 -25.64 -4.61
CA SER A 152 12.11 -25.64 -3.97
C SER A 152 12.36 -24.47 -3.04
N GLU A 153 11.54 -23.42 -3.10
CA GLU A 153 11.70 -22.22 -2.28
C GLU A 153 10.67 -22.11 -1.15
N TRP A 154 9.68 -22.97 -1.09
CA TRP A 154 8.56 -22.81 -0.14
C TRP A 154 8.98 -22.85 1.33
N ASP A 155 10.03 -23.61 1.65
CA ASP A 155 10.61 -23.72 2.99
C ASP A 155 11.64 -22.62 3.30
N LYS A 156 11.92 -21.74 2.31
CA LYS A 156 12.84 -20.61 2.49
C LYS A 156 12.23 -19.59 3.47
N SER A 157 12.99 -19.18 4.49
CA SER A 157 12.55 -18.16 5.44
C SER A 157 12.32 -16.82 4.75
N CYS A 158 11.23 -16.13 5.11
CA CYS A 158 10.89 -14.81 4.60
C CYS A 158 11.96 -13.75 4.88
N ARG A 159 12.77 -13.94 5.92
CA ARG A 159 13.92 -13.08 6.24
C ARG A 159 14.96 -13.04 5.12
N LYS A 160 15.10 -14.14 4.37
CA LYS A 160 16.09 -14.27 3.28
C LYS A 160 15.60 -13.72 1.95
N LEU A 161 14.38 -13.20 1.90
CA LEU A 161 13.79 -12.67 0.68
C LEU A 161 14.32 -11.27 0.39
N SER A 162 14.63 -11.00 -0.87
CA SER A 162 14.85 -9.66 -1.38
C SER A 162 13.58 -8.81 -1.29
N GLY A 163 13.69 -7.47 -1.36
CA GLY A 163 12.53 -6.59 -1.34
C GLY A 163 11.51 -6.90 -2.45
N GLY A 164 11.97 -7.25 -3.65
CA GLY A 164 11.10 -7.65 -4.75
C GLY A 164 10.40 -8.99 -4.50
N GLU A 165 11.06 -9.97 -3.86
CA GLU A 165 10.45 -11.22 -3.44
C GLU A 165 9.43 -10.99 -2.33
N LYS A 166 9.74 -10.17 -1.32
CA LYS A 166 8.79 -9.78 -0.26
C LYS A 166 7.55 -9.12 -0.86
N MET A 167 7.72 -8.24 -1.85
CA MET A 167 6.58 -7.62 -2.54
C MET A 167 5.71 -8.67 -3.25
N ARG A 168 6.31 -9.61 -4.00
CA ARG A 168 5.55 -10.69 -4.66
C ARG A 168 4.83 -11.57 -3.66
N LEU A 169 5.49 -11.92 -2.53
CA LEU A 169 4.88 -12.72 -1.47
C LEU A 169 3.72 -11.97 -0.81
N ALA A 170 3.85 -10.66 -0.57
CA ALA A 170 2.77 -9.83 -0.05
C ALA A 170 1.55 -9.86 -0.96
N PHE A 171 1.73 -9.70 -2.29
CA PHE A 171 0.63 -9.84 -3.24
C PHE A 171 0.04 -11.25 -3.25
N CYS A 172 0.87 -12.30 -3.15
CA CYS A 172 0.41 -13.67 -3.04
C CYS A 172 -0.50 -13.85 -1.81
N CYS A 173 -0.08 -13.37 -0.63
CA CYS A 173 -0.86 -13.40 0.59
C CYS A 173 -2.20 -12.67 0.45
N LEU A 174 -2.22 -11.51 -0.19
CA LEU A 174 -3.44 -10.75 -0.45
C LEU A 174 -4.40 -11.50 -1.39
N MET A 175 -3.89 -12.18 -2.43
CA MET A 175 -4.70 -13.01 -3.31
C MET A 175 -5.31 -14.20 -2.57
N ILE A 176 -4.61 -14.77 -1.60
CA ILE A 176 -5.08 -15.90 -0.78
C ILE A 176 -6.13 -15.42 0.23
N SER A 177 -5.92 -14.28 0.88
CA SER A 177 -6.86 -13.72 1.85
C SER A 177 -8.14 -13.20 1.23
N ASN A 178 -8.07 -12.71 0.00
CA ASN A 178 -9.13 -12.10 -0.80
C ASN A 178 -10.31 -11.57 0.02
N ASN A 179 -10.16 -10.36 0.51
CA ASN A 179 -11.28 -9.57 1.05
C ASN A 179 -11.96 -8.78 -0.05
#